data_f567992d491c8416d5d1cd7040d8363e
#
_entry.id   f567992d491c8416d5d1cd7040d8363e
#
_cell.length_a   1.000
_cell.length_b   1.000
_cell.length_c   1.000
_cell.angle_alpha   90.00
_cell.angle_beta   90.00
_cell.angle_gamma   90.00
#
_symmetry.space_group_name_H-M   'P 1'
#
loop_
_entity.id
_entity.type
_entity.pdbx_description
1 polymer ?
#
loop_
_entity_poly.entity_id
_entity_poly.type
_entity_poly.pdbx_seq_one_letter_code
_entity_poly.pdbx_strand_id
1 'polypeptide(L)'
;MSTPTVTTGESLPSLEIHADPTFIVSTALATRDFQDVHHDRDKAQQRGSKDIFVNILTDTGLVQRYVTDWAGPRAVVKSISLRLGVPWYAYDTLTLSGTVASVEDGLVTVDITGTNRLGEHITGTATFVIGGTA
;
A
#
# COMPACT_ATOMS: atom_id res chain seq x y z
N MET A 1 4.54 -14.61 -25.37
CA MET A 1 4.73 -13.32 -24.71
C MET A 1 6.02 -13.34 -23.92
N SER A 2 6.83 -12.33 -24.10
CA SER A 2 8.05 -12.22 -23.30
C SER A 2 7.70 -11.84 -21.87
N THR A 3 8.48 -12.37 -20.93
CA THR A 3 8.39 -11.98 -19.53
C THR A 3 8.91 -10.54 -19.40
N PRO A 4 8.21 -9.65 -18.67
CA PRO A 4 8.73 -8.30 -18.47
C PRO A 4 10.11 -8.35 -17.83
N THR A 5 11.02 -7.54 -18.34
CA THR A 5 12.36 -7.41 -17.76
C THR A 5 12.29 -6.33 -16.67
N VAL A 6 12.61 -6.71 -15.44
CA VAL A 6 12.67 -5.79 -14.32
C VAL A 6 14.14 -5.49 -14.03
N THR A 7 14.46 -4.22 -13.90
CA THR A 7 15.84 -3.75 -13.73
C THR A 7 15.96 -3.00 -12.41
N THR A 8 17.02 -3.27 -11.66
CA THR A 8 17.36 -2.53 -10.44
C THR A 8 17.45 -1.02 -10.74
N GLY A 9 16.83 -0.22 -9.90
CA GLY A 9 16.73 1.24 -10.06
C GLY A 9 15.53 1.70 -10.86
N GLU A 10 14.79 0.80 -11.46
CA GLU A 10 13.57 1.14 -12.21
C GLU A 10 12.50 1.68 -11.28
N SER A 11 11.84 2.77 -11.69
CA SER A 11 10.75 3.37 -10.92
C SER A 11 9.41 2.85 -11.42
N LEU A 12 8.54 2.51 -10.46
CA LEU A 12 7.15 2.21 -10.77
C LEU A 12 6.38 3.53 -10.98
N PRO A 13 5.36 3.55 -11.84
CA PRO A 13 4.49 4.73 -11.95
C PRO A 13 3.83 5.02 -10.59
N SER A 14 3.64 6.28 -10.25
CA SER A 14 2.95 6.61 -9.01
C SER A 14 1.45 6.31 -9.12
N LEU A 15 0.84 5.97 -7.98
CA LEU A 15 -0.59 5.71 -7.89
C LEU A 15 -1.20 6.58 -6.79
N GLU A 16 -2.23 7.35 -7.14
CA GLU A 16 -2.95 8.18 -6.19
C GLU A 16 -4.24 7.49 -5.76
N ILE A 17 -4.51 7.49 -4.46
CA ILE A 17 -5.72 6.89 -3.89
C ILE A 17 -6.33 7.90 -2.94
N HIS A 18 -7.55 8.35 -3.23
CA HIS A 18 -8.29 9.27 -2.38
C HIS A 18 -9.14 8.47 -1.39
N ALA A 19 -9.07 8.82 -0.11
CA ALA A 19 -9.83 8.14 0.93
C ALA A 19 -10.95 9.04 1.46
N ASP A 20 -12.17 8.80 0.98
CA ASP A 20 -13.36 9.37 1.62
C ASP A 20 -13.79 8.48 2.81
N PRO A 21 -14.75 8.93 3.65
CA PRO A 21 -15.21 8.11 4.76
C PRO A 21 -15.75 6.74 4.33
N THR A 22 -16.44 6.66 3.19
CA THR A 22 -16.94 5.38 2.68
C THR A 22 -15.81 4.39 2.40
N PHE A 23 -14.73 4.86 1.77
CA PHE A 23 -13.55 4.05 1.52
C PHE A 23 -12.95 3.52 2.83
N ILE A 24 -12.75 4.42 3.81
CA ILE A 24 -12.13 4.07 5.09
C ILE A 24 -12.96 3.02 5.84
N VAL A 25 -14.27 3.26 5.94
CA VAL A 25 -15.18 2.36 6.65
C VAL A 25 -15.29 1.02 5.94
N SER A 26 -15.49 1.04 4.61
CA SER A 26 -15.69 -0.19 3.85
C SER A 26 -14.44 -1.07 3.83
N THR A 27 -13.25 -0.49 3.73
CA THR A 27 -12.01 -1.26 3.74
C THR A 27 -11.66 -1.78 5.13
N ALA A 28 -12.00 -1.04 6.19
CA ALA A 28 -11.86 -1.53 7.54
C ALA A 28 -12.77 -2.76 7.77
N LEU A 29 -14.02 -2.68 7.35
CA LEU A 29 -14.95 -3.80 7.45
C LEU A 29 -14.51 -5.01 6.61
N ALA A 30 -14.04 -4.76 5.39
CA ALA A 30 -13.57 -5.81 4.50
C ALA A 30 -12.36 -6.55 5.07
N THR A 31 -11.52 -5.89 5.83
CA THR A 31 -10.35 -6.48 6.49
C THR A 31 -10.63 -6.92 7.92
N ARG A 32 -11.89 -6.85 8.36
CA ARG A 32 -12.34 -7.23 9.70
C ARG A 32 -11.65 -6.46 10.82
N ASP A 33 -11.31 -5.22 10.57
CA ASP A 33 -10.75 -4.32 11.57
C ASP A 33 -11.87 -3.43 12.10
N PHE A 34 -12.45 -3.83 13.23
CA PHE A 34 -13.64 -3.18 13.79
C PHE A 34 -13.31 -2.11 14.84
N GLN A 35 -12.06 -1.67 14.92
CA GLN A 35 -11.71 -0.59 15.83
C GLN A 35 -12.44 0.69 15.44
N ASP A 36 -12.93 1.39 16.43
CA ASP A 36 -13.77 2.56 16.22
C ASP A 36 -13.06 3.73 15.53
N VAL A 37 -11.75 3.83 15.66
CA VAL A 37 -10.95 4.86 14.98
C VAL A 37 -11.00 4.76 13.45
N HIS A 38 -11.49 3.65 12.91
CA HIS A 38 -11.60 3.44 11.46
C HIS A 38 -13.03 3.60 10.94
N HIS A 39 -14.02 3.84 11.81
CA HIS A 39 -15.41 3.97 11.36
C HIS A 39 -16.26 4.97 12.15
N ASP A 40 -15.81 5.44 13.31
CA ASP A 40 -16.60 6.33 14.15
C ASP A 40 -15.76 7.58 14.46
N ARG A 41 -16.12 8.68 13.81
CA ARG A 41 -15.36 9.93 13.93
C ARG A 41 -15.37 10.46 15.37
N ASP A 42 -16.54 10.40 16.04
CA ASP A 42 -16.64 10.92 17.40
C ASP A 42 -15.74 10.13 18.35
N LYS A 43 -15.74 8.81 18.23
CA LYS A 43 -14.88 7.97 19.04
C LYS A 43 -13.40 8.12 18.68
N ALA A 44 -13.09 8.29 17.41
CA ALA A 44 -11.72 8.58 16.98
C ALA A 44 -11.22 9.85 17.64
N GLN A 45 -12.05 10.91 17.66
CA GLN A 45 -11.70 12.17 18.30
C GLN A 45 -11.55 12.03 19.82
N GLN A 46 -12.39 11.23 20.46
CA GLN A 46 -12.25 10.93 21.90
C GLN A 46 -10.94 10.23 22.22
N ARG A 47 -10.42 9.44 21.27
CA ARG A 47 -9.13 8.74 21.43
C ARG A 47 -7.93 9.61 21.01
N GLY A 48 -8.16 10.87 20.66
CA GLY A 48 -7.10 11.82 20.31
C GLY A 48 -6.78 11.92 18.83
N SER A 49 -7.51 11.22 17.96
CA SER A 49 -7.35 11.35 16.52
C SER A 49 -8.20 12.48 15.97
N LYS A 50 -7.71 13.16 14.93
CA LYS A 50 -8.42 14.26 14.30
C LYS A 50 -9.73 13.80 13.62
N ASP A 51 -9.68 12.61 13.02
CA ASP A 51 -10.77 12.02 12.25
C ASP A 51 -10.56 10.51 12.20
N ILE A 52 -11.43 9.80 11.50
CA ILE A 52 -11.19 8.40 11.19
C ILE A 52 -10.02 8.31 10.18
N PHE A 53 -9.31 7.19 10.20
CA PHE A 53 -8.16 7.00 9.32
C PHE A 53 -8.11 5.56 8.79
N VAL A 54 -7.38 5.40 7.69
CA VAL A 54 -7.21 4.11 7.00
C VAL A 54 -6.40 3.15 7.87
N ASN A 55 -6.82 1.90 7.93
CA ASN A 55 -6.13 0.86 8.72
C ASN A 55 -4.97 0.23 7.93
N ILE A 56 -4.01 -0.36 8.65
CA ILE A 56 -2.79 -0.95 8.07
C ILE A 56 -3.10 -2.09 7.11
N LEU A 57 -4.13 -2.87 7.35
CA LEU A 57 -4.48 -3.98 6.46
C LEU A 57 -4.90 -3.48 5.09
N THR A 58 -5.58 -2.33 5.03
CA THR A 58 -5.91 -1.67 3.77
C THR A 58 -4.65 -1.22 3.04
N ASP A 59 -3.70 -0.60 3.77
CA ASP A 59 -2.41 -0.20 3.19
C ASP A 59 -1.69 -1.40 2.57
N THR A 60 -1.67 -2.52 3.28
CA THR A 60 -1.02 -3.74 2.80
C THR A 60 -1.67 -4.24 1.51
N GLY A 61 -3.00 -4.25 1.46
CA GLY A 61 -3.73 -4.63 0.26
C GLY A 61 -3.49 -3.70 -0.92
N LEU A 62 -3.39 -2.39 -0.65
CA LEU A 62 -3.09 -1.40 -1.70
C LEU A 62 -1.67 -1.55 -2.24
N VAL A 63 -0.70 -1.84 -1.40
CA VAL A 63 0.68 -2.11 -1.83
C VAL A 63 0.72 -3.36 -2.70
N GLN A 64 0.00 -4.42 -2.31
CA GLN A 64 -0.08 -5.63 -3.13
C GLN A 64 -0.68 -5.31 -4.50
N ARG A 65 -1.78 -4.58 -4.55
CA ARG A 65 -2.38 -4.15 -5.82
C ARG A 65 -1.39 -3.35 -6.65
N TYR A 66 -0.70 -2.41 -6.03
CA TYR A 66 0.25 -1.53 -6.71
C TYR A 66 1.35 -2.32 -7.42
N VAL A 67 1.97 -3.28 -6.73
CA VAL A 67 3.05 -4.06 -7.33
C VAL A 67 2.53 -5.07 -8.35
N THR A 68 1.38 -5.70 -8.12
CA THR A 68 0.83 -6.67 -9.08
C THR A 68 0.26 -6.02 -10.33
N ASP A 69 -0.31 -4.82 -10.22
CA ASP A 69 -0.74 -4.06 -11.40
C ASP A 69 0.44 -3.74 -12.30
N TRP A 70 1.58 -3.40 -11.72
CA TRP A 70 2.79 -3.10 -12.47
C TRP A 70 3.46 -4.36 -13.02
N ALA A 71 3.64 -5.36 -12.18
CA ALA A 71 4.37 -6.59 -12.54
C ALA A 71 3.56 -7.55 -13.41
N GLY A 72 2.23 -7.42 -13.40
CA GLY A 72 1.33 -8.21 -14.21
C GLY A 72 0.78 -9.45 -13.52
N PRO A 73 -0.08 -10.22 -14.23
CA PRO A 73 -0.84 -11.32 -13.61
C PRO A 73 0.01 -12.54 -13.23
N ARG A 74 1.26 -12.60 -13.67
CA ARG A 74 2.17 -13.70 -13.35
C ARG A 74 3.00 -13.41 -12.09
N ALA A 75 2.82 -12.23 -11.49
CA ALA A 75 3.52 -11.88 -10.26
C ALA A 75 2.95 -12.67 -9.08
N VAL A 76 3.83 -13.23 -8.28
CA VAL A 76 3.47 -13.91 -7.03
C VAL A 76 4.15 -13.16 -5.90
N VAL A 77 3.37 -12.48 -5.08
CA VAL A 77 3.88 -11.72 -3.96
C VAL A 77 4.38 -12.68 -2.88
N LYS A 78 5.60 -12.46 -2.42
CA LYS A 78 6.22 -13.28 -1.38
C LYS A 78 6.15 -12.63 -0.01
N SER A 79 6.35 -11.32 0.06
CA SER A 79 6.28 -10.61 1.33
C SER A 79 5.95 -9.14 1.11
N ILE A 80 5.29 -8.55 2.08
CA ILE A 80 5.08 -7.11 2.19
C ILE A 80 5.40 -6.74 3.62
N SER A 81 6.31 -5.79 3.81
CA SER A 81 6.69 -5.29 5.12
C SER A 81 6.54 -3.78 5.12
N LEU A 82 5.67 -3.26 5.97
CA LEU A 82 5.35 -1.83 6.01
C LEU A 82 5.58 -1.29 7.41
N ARG A 83 6.01 -0.02 7.45
CA ARG A 83 6.09 0.78 8.66
C ARG A 83 5.11 1.94 8.51
N LEU A 84 4.27 2.14 9.51
CA LEU A 84 3.36 3.29 9.55
C LEU A 84 4.09 4.54 10.04
N GLY A 85 3.81 5.65 9.39
CA GLY A 85 4.23 6.98 9.82
C GLY A 85 3.02 7.82 10.21
N VAL A 86 2.81 8.94 9.50
CA VAL A 86 1.66 9.83 9.76
C VAL A 86 0.35 9.14 9.37
N PRO A 87 -0.76 9.46 10.05
CA PRO A 87 -2.06 8.86 9.69
C PRO A 87 -2.56 9.35 8.33
N TRP A 88 -3.43 8.55 7.74
CA TRP A 88 -4.12 8.88 6.49
C TRP A 88 -5.59 9.10 6.83
N TYR A 89 -5.93 10.38 7.04
CA TYR A 89 -7.28 10.78 7.44
C TYR A 89 -8.24 10.83 6.27
N ALA A 90 -9.53 10.87 6.60
CA ALA A 90 -10.60 11.07 5.62
C ALA A 90 -10.35 12.32 4.77
N TYR A 91 -10.66 12.20 3.49
CA TYR A 91 -10.53 13.24 2.46
C TYR A 91 -9.10 13.58 2.05
N ASP A 92 -8.14 12.80 2.50
CA ASP A 92 -6.76 12.96 2.04
C ASP A 92 -6.43 11.94 0.95
N THR A 93 -5.44 12.24 0.14
CA THR A 93 -4.99 11.40 -0.98
C THR A 93 -3.62 10.83 -0.66
N LEU A 94 -3.49 9.52 -0.79
CA LEU A 94 -2.20 8.83 -0.68
C LEU A 94 -1.59 8.69 -2.06
N THR A 95 -0.32 9.06 -2.19
CA THR A 95 0.46 8.81 -3.40
C THR A 95 1.48 7.71 -3.10
N LEU A 96 1.29 6.56 -3.74
CA LEU A 96 2.24 5.45 -3.67
C LEU A 96 3.31 5.64 -4.74
N SER A 97 4.55 5.42 -4.36
CA SER A 97 5.68 5.36 -5.27
C SER A 97 6.56 4.16 -4.94
N GLY A 98 7.30 3.70 -5.91
CA GLY A 98 8.15 2.53 -5.72
C GLY A 98 9.36 2.56 -6.63
N THR A 99 10.42 1.94 -6.17
CA THR A 99 11.68 1.78 -6.93
C THR A 99 12.20 0.37 -6.71
N VAL A 100 12.61 -0.28 -7.79
CA VAL A 100 13.21 -1.62 -7.70
C VAL A 100 14.56 -1.52 -7.00
N ALA A 101 14.63 -2.09 -5.80
CA ALA A 101 15.86 -2.08 -5.00
C ALA A 101 16.83 -3.17 -5.43
N SER A 102 16.33 -4.35 -5.78
CA SER A 102 17.16 -5.46 -6.21
C SER A 102 16.38 -6.49 -7.02
N VAL A 103 17.11 -7.22 -7.84
CA VAL A 103 16.61 -8.42 -8.54
C VAL A 103 17.67 -9.50 -8.36
N GLU A 104 17.36 -10.52 -7.54
CA GLU A 104 18.29 -11.59 -7.22
C GLU A 104 17.60 -12.94 -7.35
N ASP A 105 18.12 -13.79 -8.22
CA ASP A 105 17.59 -15.15 -8.45
C ASP A 105 16.10 -15.13 -8.74
N GLY A 106 15.64 -14.14 -9.52
CA GLY A 106 14.23 -13.98 -9.89
C GLY A 106 13.36 -13.30 -8.82
N LEU A 107 13.90 -13.06 -7.63
CA LEU A 107 13.18 -12.34 -6.58
C LEU A 107 13.38 -10.84 -6.76
N VAL A 108 12.29 -10.12 -6.96
CA VAL A 108 12.29 -8.67 -7.10
C VAL A 108 11.93 -8.05 -5.76
N THR A 109 12.73 -7.10 -5.31
CA THR A 109 12.45 -6.30 -4.12
C THR A 109 12.18 -4.87 -4.55
N VAL A 110 11.04 -4.33 -4.14
CA VAL A 110 10.63 -2.95 -4.44
C VAL A 110 10.54 -2.17 -3.14
N ASP A 111 11.23 -1.04 -3.09
CA ASP A 111 11.05 -0.07 -2.00
C ASP A 111 9.79 0.72 -2.26
N ILE A 112 8.92 0.81 -1.26
CA ILE A 112 7.61 1.44 -1.35
C ILE A 112 7.57 2.64 -0.40
N THR A 113 7.02 3.75 -0.88
CA THR A 113 6.72 4.92 -0.07
C THR A 113 5.31 5.39 -0.40
N GLY A 114 4.53 5.67 0.62
CA GLY A 114 3.22 6.31 0.47
C GLY A 114 3.21 7.62 1.22
N THR A 115 2.91 8.71 0.52
CA THR A 115 2.89 10.05 1.10
C THR A 115 1.52 10.69 0.97
N ASN A 116 1.17 11.48 1.97
CA ASN A 116 -0.02 12.33 1.94
C ASN A 116 0.39 13.75 2.36
N ARG A 117 -0.58 14.62 2.57
CA ARG A 117 -0.26 16.02 2.92
C ARG A 117 0.44 16.18 4.26
N LEU A 118 0.37 15.18 5.15
CA LEU A 118 1.04 15.23 6.45
C LEU A 118 2.47 14.70 6.39
N GLY A 119 2.84 13.97 5.35
CA GLY A 119 4.16 13.39 5.20
C GLY A 119 4.12 11.93 4.79
N GLU A 120 5.12 11.16 5.22
CA GLU A 120 5.18 9.73 4.91
C GLU A 120 4.19 8.96 5.78
N HIS A 121 3.19 8.38 5.13
CA HIS A 121 2.19 7.53 5.78
C HIS A 121 2.70 6.11 5.94
N ILE A 122 3.29 5.54 4.89
CA ILE A 122 3.90 4.22 4.93
C ILE A 122 5.25 4.23 4.21
N THR A 123 6.16 3.40 4.72
CA THR A 123 7.39 3.05 4.04
C THR A 123 7.62 1.56 4.22
N GLY A 124 8.26 0.93 3.26
CA GLY A 124 8.55 -0.49 3.40
C GLY A 124 9.02 -1.13 2.12
N THR A 125 8.83 -2.44 2.05
CA THR A 125 9.28 -3.23 0.90
C THR A 125 8.21 -4.25 0.53
N ALA A 126 8.18 -4.58 -0.75
CA ALA A 126 7.41 -5.70 -1.27
C ALA A 126 8.36 -6.59 -2.07
N THR A 127 8.24 -7.90 -1.91
CA THR A 127 9.01 -8.85 -2.69
C THR A 127 8.06 -9.73 -3.49
N PHE A 128 8.45 -10.05 -4.71
CA PHE A 128 7.66 -10.90 -5.58
C PHE A 128 8.54 -11.58 -6.61
N VAL A 129 8.03 -12.66 -7.17
CA VAL A 129 8.61 -13.31 -8.35
C VAL A 129 7.62 -13.19 -9.49
N ILE A 130 8.14 -13.09 -10.71
CA ILE A 130 7.29 -13.15 -11.91
C ILE A 130 7.38 -14.57 -12.42
N GLY A 131 6.29 -15.30 -12.29
CA GLY A 131 6.24 -16.69 -12.69
C GLY A 131 6.43 -16.82 -14.20
N GLY A 132 7.55 -17.34 -14.60
CA GLY A 132 7.84 -17.58 -15.98
C GLY A 132 7.18 -18.85 -16.50
N THR A 133 7.28 -19.87 -15.73
CA THR A 133 6.74 -21.17 -16.10
C THR A 133 6.13 -21.80 -14.87
N ALA A 134 5.07 -22.46 -15.11
CA ALA A 134 4.52 -23.36 -14.11
C ALA A 134 5.55 -24.45 -13.81
#